data_c5b0c107ff1bb2f17a8ec8e96d69d600
#
_entry.id   c5b0c107ff1bb2f17a8ec8e96d69d600
#
_cell.length_a   1.000
_cell.length_b   1.000
_cell.length_c   1.000
_cell.angle_alpha   90.00
_cell.angle_beta   90.00
_cell.angle_gamma   90.00
#
_symmetry.space_group_name_H-M   'P 1'
#
loop_
_entity.id
_entity.type
_entity.pdbx_description
1 polymer ?
#
loop_
_entity_poly.entity_id
_entity_poly.type
_entity_poly.pdbx_seq_one_letter_code
_entity_poly.pdbx_strand_id
1 'polypeptide(L)'
;MSPYTELDKASLPDGSLLALYQQDDDFILEYNGLELMSTNLTWSEQMLADLGCVDLQEGTATRPEHPRVLIGGLGMGFTLKRVLELVGSPATVDVAELMSQVIEWNRTYLVEHNGPLLDDPRTNVILADLFDCLGDGDTYDAILIDIDD
;
A
#
# COMPACT_ATOMS: atom_id res chain seq x y z
N MET A 1 13.47 -26.54 -0.02
CA MET A 1 12.96 -25.23 0.42
C MET A 1 14.07 -24.20 0.31
N SER A 2 13.82 -23.13 -0.43
CA SER A 2 14.81 -22.07 -0.60
C SER A 2 14.96 -21.27 0.69
N PRO A 3 16.16 -20.85 1.06
CA PRO A 3 16.34 -20.02 2.24
C PRO A 3 15.84 -18.61 2.02
N TYR A 4 15.48 -17.95 3.10
CA TYR A 4 15.19 -16.53 3.07
C TYR A 4 16.49 -15.74 2.97
N THR A 5 16.49 -14.74 2.12
CA THR A 5 17.62 -13.81 2.01
C THR A 5 17.18 -12.47 2.63
N GLU A 6 17.90 -12.00 3.62
CA GLU A 6 17.63 -10.70 4.20
C GLU A 6 18.06 -9.62 3.22
N LEU A 7 17.13 -8.78 2.81
CA LEU A 7 17.42 -7.68 1.89
C LEU A 7 17.74 -6.40 2.63
N ASP A 8 17.02 -6.12 3.69
CA ASP A 8 17.23 -4.90 4.48
C ASP A 8 16.59 -5.05 5.86
N LYS A 9 17.01 -4.21 6.78
CA LYS A 9 16.52 -4.22 8.16
C LYS A 9 16.54 -2.79 8.68
N ALA A 10 15.53 -2.43 9.44
CA ALA A 10 15.42 -1.10 10.02
C ALA A 10 14.99 -1.18 11.48
N SER A 11 15.58 -0.33 12.33
CA SER A 11 15.14 -0.18 13.70
C SER A 11 14.15 0.96 13.78
N LEU A 12 13.03 0.72 14.45
CA LEU A 12 12.00 1.74 14.67
C LEU A 12 12.30 2.50 15.97
N PRO A 13 11.70 3.69 16.16
CA PRO A 13 11.98 4.50 17.35
C PRO A 13 11.74 3.79 18.68
N ASP A 14 10.84 2.82 18.75
CA ASP A 14 10.54 2.07 19.96
C ASP A 14 11.47 0.86 20.17
N GLY A 15 12.49 0.69 19.32
CA GLY A 15 13.42 -0.44 19.39
C GLY A 15 12.98 -1.67 18.62
N SER A 16 11.79 -1.66 18.02
CA SER A 16 11.32 -2.77 17.20
C SER A 16 12.13 -2.88 15.92
N LEU A 17 12.18 -4.09 15.37
CA LEU A 17 12.89 -4.35 14.12
C LEU A 17 11.91 -4.68 13.01
N LEU A 18 12.09 -4.00 11.89
CA LEU A 18 11.36 -4.27 10.65
C LEU A 18 12.37 -4.83 9.66
N ALA A 19 12.06 -5.95 9.04
CA ALA A 19 12.97 -6.60 8.11
C ALA A 19 12.27 -7.06 6.85
N LEU A 20 12.98 -6.97 5.74
CA LEU A 20 12.49 -7.43 4.44
C LEU A 20 13.35 -8.59 3.99
N TYR A 21 12.70 -9.69 3.63
CA TYR A 21 13.34 -10.91 3.14
C TYR A 21 12.82 -11.25 1.76
N GLN A 22 13.62 -12.00 1.04
CA GLN A 22 13.23 -12.59 -0.24
C GLN A 22 13.40 -14.11 -0.18
N GLN A 23 12.41 -14.83 -0.67
CA GLN A 23 12.47 -16.27 -0.87
C GLN A 23 11.93 -16.57 -2.27
N ASP A 24 12.81 -17.02 -3.17
CA ASP A 24 12.50 -17.18 -4.59
C ASP A 24 12.00 -15.84 -5.17
N ASP A 25 10.79 -15.78 -5.72
CA ASP A 25 10.21 -14.56 -6.28
C ASP A 25 9.35 -13.80 -5.28
N ASP A 26 9.23 -14.31 -4.05
CA ASP A 26 8.38 -13.70 -3.04
C ASP A 26 9.16 -12.84 -2.08
N PHE A 27 8.53 -11.77 -1.61
CA PHE A 27 9.04 -10.91 -0.56
C PHE A 27 8.23 -11.11 0.71
N ILE A 28 8.91 -11.02 1.86
CA ILE A 28 8.30 -11.24 3.17
C ILE A 28 8.72 -10.08 4.06
N LEU A 29 7.73 -9.44 4.67
CA LEU A 29 7.96 -8.36 5.63
C LEU A 29 7.74 -8.91 7.04
N GLU A 30 8.77 -8.77 7.91
CA GLU A 30 8.69 -9.21 9.30
C GLU A 30 8.82 -8.05 10.26
N TYR A 31 8.08 -8.13 11.35
CA TYR A 31 8.14 -7.19 12.47
C TYR A 31 8.49 -7.98 13.72
N ASN A 32 9.66 -7.67 14.31
CA ASN A 32 10.20 -8.38 15.48
C ASN A 32 10.22 -9.90 15.26
N GLY A 33 10.59 -10.34 14.06
CA GLY A 33 10.71 -11.75 13.73
C GLY A 33 9.40 -12.45 13.35
N LEU A 34 8.28 -11.73 13.37
CA LEU A 34 6.99 -12.29 12.98
C LEU A 34 6.59 -11.77 11.60
N GLU A 35 6.13 -12.66 10.75
CA GLU A 35 5.68 -12.27 9.41
C GLU A 35 4.44 -11.40 9.50
N LEU A 36 4.51 -10.19 8.94
CA LEU A 36 3.37 -9.30 8.81
C LEU A 36 2.65 -9.51 7.50
N MET A 37 3.39 -9.59 6.40
CA MET A 37 2.80 -9.75 5.09
C MET A 37 3.80 -10.39 4.12
N SER A 38 3.26 -10.93 3.04
CA SER A 38 4.02 -11.66 2.05
C SER A 38 3.39 -11.47 0.68
N THR A 39 4.22 -11.46 -0.36
CA THR A 39 3.73 -11.29 -1.73
C THR A 39 2.97 -12.52 -2.24
N ASN A 40 3.03 -13.64 -1.55
CA ASN A 40 2.29 -14.83 -1.97
C ASN A 40 0.88 -14.92 -1.39
N LEU A 41 0.46 -13.95 -0.56
CA LEU A 41 -0.86 -13.91 0.04
C LEU A 41 -1.42 -12.50 -0.10
N THR A 42 -2.03 -12.19 -1.25
CA THR A 42 -2.47 -10.84 -1.58
C THR A 42 -3.96 -10.70 -1.82
N TRP A 43 -4.72 -11.79 -1.69
CA TRP A 43 -6.14 -11.76 -2.04
C TRP A 43 -6.96 -10.82 -1.15
N SER A 44 -6.57 -10.68 0.13
CA SER A 44 -7.31 -9.81 1.05
C SER A 44 -7.14 -8.34 0.70
N GLU A 45 -5.94 -7.93 0.28
CA GLU A 45 -5.67 -6.56 -0.17
C GLU A 45 -6.42 -6.27 -1.46
N GLN A 46 -6.46 -7.23 -2.38
CA GLN A 46 -7.22 -7.08 -3.62
C GLN A 46 -8.71 -7.00 -3.34
N MET A 47 -9.22 -7.82 -2.44
CA MET A 47 -10.62 -7.80 -2.06
C MET A 47 -11.01 -6.47 -1.39
N LEU A 48 -10.15 -5.97 -0.53
CA LEU A 48 -10.37 -4.67 0.10
C LEU A 48 -10.55 -3.57 -0.94
N ALA A 49 -9.66 -3.55 -1.93
CA ALA A 49 -9.76 -2.58 -3.02
C ALA A 49 -11.02 -2.79 -3.87
N ASP A 50 -11.32 -4.02 -4.23
CA ASP A 50 -12.48 -4.33 -5.06
C ASP A 50 -13.79 -3.89 -4.39
N LEU A 51 -13.92 -4.14 -3.09
CA LEU A 51 -15.12 -3.77 -2.34
C LEU A 51 -15.18 -2.25 -2.09
N GLY A 52 -14.05 -1.66 -1.73
CA GLY A 52 -14.00 -0.24 -1.40
C GLY A 52 -14.20 0.67 -2.61
N CYS A 53 -13.81 0.22 -3.79
CA CYS A 53 -13.85 1.04 -5.01
C CYS A 53 -14.95 0.59 -5.98
N VAL A 54 -15.92 -0.21 -5.52
CA VAL A 54 -16.94 -0.75 -6.41
C VAL A 54 -17.71 0.33 -7.18
N ASP A 55 -17.98 1.47 -6.54
CA ASP A 55 -18.70 2.57 -7.16
C ASP A 55 -17.79 3.57 -7.87
N LEU A 56 -16.48 3.34 -7.84
CA LEU A 56 -15.48 4.25 -8.40
C LEU A 56 -14.80 3.66 -9.64
N GLN A 57 -15.17 2.46 -10.03
CA GLN A 57 -14.55 1.79 -11.18
C GLN A 57 -14.81 2.55 -12.47
N GLU A 58 -13.78 2.59 -13.31
CA GLU A 58 -13.89 3.19 -14.64
C GLU A 58 -15.00 2.52 -15.44
N GLY A 59 -15.85 3.32 -16.06
CA GLY A 59 -17.00 2.82 -16.82
C GLY A 59 -18.26 2.62 -16.00
N THR A 60 -18.21 2.81 -14.68
CA THR A 60 -19.37 2.68 -13.81
C THR A 60 -20.16 3.99 -13.80
N ALA A 61 -21.50 3.90 -13.86
CA ALA A 61 -22.35 5.09 -13.87
C ALA A 61 -22.23 5.92 -12.58
N THR A 62 -21.87 5.29 -11.48
CA THR A 62 -21.72 5.94 -10.18
C THR A 62 -20.35 6.61 -9.98
N ARG A 63 -19.42 6.38 -10.90
CA ARG A 63 -18.06 6.92 -10.77
C ARG A 63 -18.07 8.45 -10.80
N PRO A 64 -17.50 9.13 -9.79
CA PRO A 64 -17.27 10.57 -9.86
C PRO A 64 -16.33 10.93 -11.01
N GLU A 65 -16.37 12.19 -11.45
CA GLU A 65 -15.50 12.65 -12.53
C GLU A 65 -14.01 12.55 -12.12
N HIS A 66 -13.72 12.77 -10.84
CA HIS A 66 -12.36 12.70 -10.31
C HIS A 66 -12.40 11.99 -8.96
N PRO A 67 -12.42 10.65 -8.95
CA PRO A 67 -12.46 9.91 -7.68
C PRO A 67 -11.26 10.22 -6.81
N ARG A 68 -11.49 10.29 -5.50
CA ARG A 68 -10.44 10.49 -4.49
C ARG A 68 -10.49 9.36 -3.50
N VAL A 69 -9.38 8.63 -3.37
CA VAL A 69 -9.26 7.49 -2.48
C VAL A 69 -8.15 7.74 -1.48
N LEU A 70 -8.39 7.41 -0.22
CA LEU A 70 -7.36 7.42 0.81
C LEU A 70 -7.11 5.99 1.26
N ILE A 71 -5.86 5.57 1.22
CA ILE A 71 -5.43 4.25 1.70
C ILE A 71 -4.60 4.45 2.95
N GLY A 72 -5.00 3.82 4.05
CA GLY A 72 -4.22 3.80 5.29
C GLY A 72 -3.34 2.56 5.30
N GLY A 73 -2.02 2.76 5.11
CA GLY A 73 -1.05 1.68 5.05
C GLY A 73 -0.64 1.33 3.63
N LEU A 74 0.64 1.48 3.33
CA LEU A 74 1.20 1.12 2.02
C LEU A 74 1.54 -0.37 1.95
N GLY A 75 2.15 -0.90 3.01
CA GLY A 75 2.59 -2.29 3.05
C GLY A 75 3.45 -2.65 1.85
N MET A 76 3.08 -3.70 1.16
CA MET A 76 3.79 -4.14 -0.04
C MET A 76 3.19 -3.60 -1.34
N GLY A 77 2.23 -2.68 -1.23
CA GLY A 77 1.70 -1.96 -2.38
C GLY A 77 0.53 -2.63 -3.10
N PHE A 78 0.04 -3.77 -2.64
CA PHE A 78 -1.00 -4.51 -3.38
C PHE A 78 -2.35 -3.80 -3.38
N THR A 79 -2.74 -3.21 -2.24
CA THR A 79 -3.99 -2.43 -2.19
C THR A 79 -3.90 -1.25 -3.14
N LEU A 80 -2.79 -0.52 -3.10
CA LEU A 80 -2.57 0.62 -4.00
C LEU A 80 -2.61 0.18 -5.47
N LYS A 81 -1.90 -0.89 -5.79
CA LYS A 81 -1.86 -1.41 -7.16
C LYS A 81 -3.26 -1.71 -7.68
N ARG A 82 -4.06 -2.39 -6.88
CA ARG A 82 -5.42 -2.76 -7.29
C ARG A 82 -6.33 -1.54 -7.43
N VAL A 83 -6.22 -0.58 -6.50
CA VAL A 83 -7.00 0.67 -6.58
C VAL A 83 -6.69 1.40 -7.89
N LEU A 84 -5.40 1.52 -8.23
CA LEU A 84 -5.00 2.19 -9.47
C LEU A 84 -5.55 1.48 -10.71
N GLU A 85 -5.64 0.16 -10.68
CA GLU A 85 -6.23 -0.61 -11.78
C GLU A 85 -7.73 -0.34 -11.92
N LEU A 86 -8.42 -0.15 -10.79
CA LEU A 86 -9.88 -0.04 -10.78
C LEU A 86 -10.38 1.37 -11.12
N VAL A 87 -9.75 2.40 -10.56
CA VAL A 87 -10.33 3.75 -10.60
C VAL A 87 -10.10 4.50 -11.90
N GLY A 88 -9.16 4.08 -12.72
CA GLY A 88 -8.88 4.77 -13.98
C GLY A 88 -8.34 6.17 -13.81
N SER A 89 -8.61 7.04 -14.78
CA SER A 89 -8.16 8.44 -14.79
C SER A 89 -9.28 9.35 -15.27
N PRO A 90 -9.35 10.59 -14.78
CA PRO A 90 -8.54 11.15 -13.70
C PRO A 90 -8.93 10.59 -12.34
N ALA A 91 -7.99 10.57 -11.41
CA ALA A 91 -8.22 10.11 -10.05
C ALA A 91 -7.07 10.58 -9.16
N THR A 92 -7.31 10.63 -7.86
CA THR A 92 -6.28 10.91 -6.86
C THR A 92 -6.31 9.81 -5.82
N VAL A 93 -5.16 9.19 -5.58
CA VAL A 93 -5.02 8.13 -4.58
C VAL A 93 -3.95 8.55 -3.60
N ASP A 94 -4.38 8.92 -2.39
CA ASP A 94 -3.48 9.28 -1.30
C ASP A 94 -3.22 8.04 -0.44
N VAL A 95 -1.95 7.82 -0.09
CA VAL A 95 -1.55 6.69 0.75
C VAL A 95 -0.84 7.25 1.97
N ALA A 96 -1.39 7.01 3.15
CA ALA A 96 -0.78 7.40 4.40
C ALA A 96 0.02 6.23 4.96
N GLU A 97 1.32 6.42 5.15
CA GLU A 97 2.22 5.40 5.68
C GLU A 97 3.06 6.00 6.79
N LEU A 98 3.13 5.32 7.92
CA LEU A 98 3.88 5.78 9.08
C LEU A 98 5.37 5.48 9.00
N MET A 99 5.75 4.45 8.25
CA MET A 99 7.12 3.96 8.23
C MET A 99 7.83 4.35 6.94
N SER A 100 8.78 5.28 7.03
CA SER A 100 9.56 5.70 5.88
C SER A 100 10.26 4.54 5.20
N GLN A 101 10.68 3.54 5.97
CA GLN A 101 11.37 2.37 5.42
C GLN A 101 10.46 1.54 4.51
N VAL A 102 9.18 1.43 4.85
CA VAL A 102 8.21 0.74 3.99
C VAL A 102 8.07 1.46 2.66
N ILE A 103 8.03 2.79 2.69
CA ILE A 103 7.98 3.60 1.46
C ILE A 103 9.23 3.34 0.62
N GLU A 104 10.41 3.36 1.26
CA GLU A 104 11.67 3.15 0.56
C GLU A 104 11.73 1.76 -0.07
N TRP A 105 11.28 0.72 0.64
CA TRP A 105 11.30 -0.64 0.11
C TRP A 105 10.37 -0.81 -1.10
N ASN A 106 9.28 -0.06 -1.14
CA ASN A 106 8.42 -0.06 -2.32
C ASN A 106 9.10 0.57 -3.54
N ARG A 107 10.06 1.48 -3.32
CA ARG A 107 10.81 2.11 -4.40
C ARG A 107 12.02 1.30 -4.85
N THR A 108 12.58 0.48 -3.96
CA THR A 108 13.85 -0.21 -4.22
C THR A 108 13.67 -1.68 -4.53
N TYR A 109 13.04 -2.45 -3.65
CA TYR A 109 12.94 -3.89 -3.80
C TYR A 109 11.61 -4.34 -4.39
N LEU A 110 10.52 -3.82 -3.87
CA LEU A 110 9.19 -4.27 -4.27
C LEU A 110 8.80 -3.77 -5.66
N VAL A 111 9.52 -2.81 -6.19
CA VAL A 111 9.31 -2.30 -7.55
C VAL A 111 9.50 -3.41 -8.58
N GLU A 112 10.34 -4.39 -8.33
CA GLU A 112 10.52 -5.53 -9.23
C GLU A 112 9.25 -6.37 -9.35
N HIS A 113 8.45 -6.41 -8.28
CA HIS A 113 7.23 -7.21 -8.24
C HIS A 113 6.02 -6.42 -8.73
N ASN A 114 5.89 -5.17 -8.30
CA ASN A 114 4.69 -4.37 -8.51
C ASN A 114 4.83 -3.28 -9.57
N GLY A 115 6.05 -3.00 -10.03
CA GLY A 115 6.31 -1.85 -10.88
C GLY A 115 6.38 -0.56 -10.06
N PRO A 116 6.56 0.57 -10.72
CA PRO A 116 6.79 1.85 -10.06
C PRO A 116 5.48 2.52 -9.62
N LEU A 117 4.76 1.90 -8.68
CA LEU A 117 3.46 2.39 -8.20
C LEU A 117 3.51 3.82 -7.67
N LEU A 118 4.61 4.16 -6.97
CA LEU A 118 4.73 5.47 -6.32
C LEU A 118 5.02 6.58 -7.31
N ASP A 119 5.39 6.24 -8.54
CA ASP A 119 5.62 7.20 -9.61
C ASP A 119 4.36 7.45 -10.46
N ASP A 120 3.28 6.73 -10.20
CA ASP A 120 2.02 6.96 -10.89
C ASP A 120 1.54 8.38 -10.57
N PRO A 121 1.18 9.19 -11.59
CA PRO A 121 0.79 10.58 -11.34
C PRO A 121 -0.47 10.73 -10.47
N ARG A 122 -1.26 9.67 -10.33
CA ARG A 122 -2.44 9.69 -9.46
C ARG A 122 -2.10 9.44 -7.99
N THR A 123 -0.90 8.92 -7.70
CA THR A 123 -0.50 8.47 -6.38
C THR A 123 0.22 9.58 -5.61
N ASN A 124 -0.21 9.81 -4.36
CA ASN A 124 0.48 10.67 -3.42
C ASN A 124 0.77 9.87 -2.15
N VAL A 125 2.05 9.67 -1.84
CA VAL A 125 2.45 8.98 -0.60
C VAL A 125 2.74 10.02 0.45
N ILE A 126 2.10 9.88 1.61
CA ILE A 126 2.20 10.81 2.71
C ILE A 126 2.78 10.07 3.91
N LEU A 127 3.92 10.51 4.43
CA LEU A 127 4.52 9.96 5.63
C LEU A 127 3.78 10.54 6.83
N ALA A 128 2.68 9.93 7.21
CA ALA A 128 1.79 10.44 8.25
C ALA A 128 0.87 9.35 8.76
N ASP A 129 0.23 9.63 9.89
CA ASP A 129 -0.86 8.81 10.39
C ASP A 129 -2.10 9.05 9.53
N LEU A 130 -2.85 7.99 9.25
CA LEU A 130 -4.09 8.06 8.50
C LEU A 130 -5.04 9.11 9.08
N PHE A 131 -5.14 9.18 10.40
CA PHE A 131 -6.07 10.09 11.06
C PHE A 131 -5.69 11.56 10.86
N ASP A 132 -4.40 11.84 10.68
CA ASP A 132 -3.96 13.22 10.37
C ASP A 132 -4.42 13.63 8.98
N CYS A 133 -4.52 12.69 8.07
CA CYS A 133 -5.01 12.95 6.71
C CYS A 133 -6.51 13.24 6.67
N LEU A 134 -7.26 12.70 7.62
CA LEU A 134 -8.71 12.90 7.70
C LEU A 134 -9.10 14.25 8.29
N GLY A 135 -8.18 14.91 9.00
CA GLY A 135 -8.46 16.14 9.74
C GLY A 135 -8.48 17.42 8.91
N ASP A 136 -8.06 17.37 7.64
CA ASP A 136 -7.81 18.56 6.84
C ASP A 136 -9.02 19.06 6.03
N GLY A 137 -10.20 18.51 6.28
CA GLY A 137 -11.40 18.90 5.56
C GLY A 137 -11.50 18.35 4.15
N ASP A 138 -10.53 17.56 3.74
CA ASP A 138 -10.58 16.90 2.43
C ASP A 138 -11.67 15.84 2.42
N THR A 139 -12.30 15.69 1.24
CA THR A 139 -13.37 14.72 1.06
C THR A 139 -12.86 13.59 0.18
N TYR A 140 -12.99 12.37 0.69
CA TYR A 140 -12.64 11.18 -0.07
C TYR A 140 -13.89 10.41 -0.46
N ASP A 141 -13.87 9.81 -1.65
CA ASP A 141 -14.96 8.95 -2.11
C ASP A 141 -14.86 7.55 -1.49
N ALA A 142 -13.64 7.12 -1.14
CA ALA A 142 -13.41 5.86 -0.45
C ALA A 142 -12.21 6.00 0.48
N ILE A 143 -12.29 5.32 1.61
CA ILE A 143 -11.20 5.24 2.59
C ILE A 143 -10.97 3.76 2.88
N LEU A 144 -9.79 3.26 2.52
CA LEU A 144 -9.42 1.86 2.71
C LEU A 144 -8.37 1.78 3.81
N ILE A 145 -8.65 1.00 4.83
CA ILE A 145 -7.74 0.86 5.97
C ILE A 145 -7.10 -0.51 5.90
N ASP A 146 -5.81 -0.52 5.61
CA ASP A 146 -5.00 -1.73 5.49
C ASP A 146 -3.84 -1.63 6.48
N ILE A 147 -4.19 -1.57 7.76
CA ILE A 147 -3.23 -1.42 8.85
C ILE A 147 -3.28 -2.66 9.72
N ASP A 148 -2.13 -3.30 9.90
CA ASP A 148 -1.99 -4.43 10.82
C ASP A 148 -1.52 -3.92 12.18
N ASP A 149 -2.05 -4.52 13.22
CA ASP A 149 -1.69 -4.20 14.60
C ASP A 149 -0.33 -4.78 14.99
#